data_a4584770a25f68c55576fe0771063235
#
_entry.id   a4584770a25f68c55576fe0771063235
#
_cell.length_a   1.000
_cell.length_b   1.000
_cell.length_c   1.000
_cell.angle_alpha   90.00
_cell.angle_beta   90.00
_cell.angle_gamma   90.00
#
_symmetry.space_group_name_H-M   'P 1'
#
loop_
_entity.id
_entity.type
_entity.pdbx_description
1 polymer ?
#
loop_
_entity_poly.entity_id
_entity_poly.type
_entity_poly.pdbx_seq_one_letter_code
_entity_poly.pdbx_strand_id
1 'polypeptide(L)'
;MALIEYNNFYYRYKGNEEYALNNINLKIKDNKFILLCGETGSGKTTLIRCMNGLIPQFYSGFYKGNVEIIGKDTSLTPIADLSTEVGIVFQNPENQLVAMNVEHEIAFGLENIGIDSKEISKKIKQVVKITEIEHILNKAPFELSGGEQQRVAIASILVLEPKIIVLDEPTALLDPYMAKKIIELLKEIQIERNLTVLISEHRLDLVLPYTDELILMKDGKVIEHNNRETVINGDNFQTLRLNKPLIYSIFNQLKKENLYNKSIPTSIPKAINYLKNL
;
A
#
# COMPACT_ATOMS: atom_id res chain seq x y z
N MET A 1 9.80 4.30 -16.29
CA MET A 1 8.63 3.63 -16.94
C MET A 1 7.51 3.59 -15.92
N ALA A 2 6.25 3.76 -16.30
CA ALA A 2 5.18 3.56 -15.32
C ALA A 2 5.01 2.05 -15.07
N LEU A 3 4.83 1.68 -13.80
CA LEU A 3 4.57 0.29 -13.40
C LEU A 3 3.08 -0.02 -13.46
N ILE A 4 2.23 0.94 -13.10
CA ILE A 4 0.77 0.83 -13.20
C ILE A 4 0.24 2.08 -13.88
N GLU A 5 -0.65 1.90 -14.86
CA GLU A 5 -1.34 2.99 -15.54
C GLU A 5 -2.84 2.75 -15.56
N TYR A 6 -3.60 3.77 -15.17
CA TYR A 6 -5.04 3.84 -15.34
C TYR A 6 -5.33 4.87 -16.43
N ASN A 7 -6.09 4.47 -17.45
CA ASN A 7 -6.43 5.32 -18.57
C ASN A 7 -7.95 5.48 -18.69
N ASN A 8 -8.47 6.64 -18.26
CA ASN A 8 -9.90 6.94 -18.25
C ASN A 8 -10.74 5.78 -17.68
N PHE A 9 -10.28 5.22 -16.54
CA PHE A 9 -10.87 4.03 -15.99
C PHE A 9 -12.06 4.36 -15.09
N TYR A 10 -13.16 3.63 -15.34
CA TYR A 10 -14.39 3.67 -14.55
C TYR A 10 -14.72 2.28 -14.06
N TYR A 11 -15.25 2.17 -12.85
CA TYR A 11 -15.74 0.89 -12.35
C TYR A 11 -16.93 1.07 -11.42
N ARG A 12 -17.93 0.20 -11.60
CA ARG A 12 -19.14 0.13 -10.79
C ARG A 12 -19.46 -1.33 -10.47
N TYR A 13 -19.59 -1.65 -9.21
CA TYR A 13 -19.97 -3.00 -8.78
C TYR A 13 -21.36 -3.37 -9.32
N LYS A 14 -21.56 -4.66 -9.60
CA LYS A 14 -22.84 -5.19 -10.04
C LYS A 14 -23.92 -4.89 -8.99
N GLY A 15 -25.05 -4.32 -9.41
CA GLY A 15 -26.15 -3.95 -8.54
C GLY A 15 -26.08 -2.55 -7.93
N ASN A 16 -24.96 -1.83 -8.06
CA ASN A 16 -24.85 -0.45 -7.61
C ASN A 16 -25.17 0.51 -8.76
N GLU A 17 -25.73 1.68 -8.46
CA GLU A 17 -25.97 2.76 -9.44
C GLU A 17 -24.75 3.66 -9.58
N GLU A 18 -24.02 3.88 -8.49
CA GLU A 18 -22.87 4.79 -8.43
C GLU A 18 -21.56 4.11 -8.81
N TYR A 19 -20.67 4.89 -9.42
CA TYR A 19 -19.31 4.46 -9.72
C TYR A 19 -18.44 4.45 -8.46
N ALA A 20 -17.83 3.31 -8.18
CA ALA A 20 -16.80 3.20 -7.14
C ALA A 20 -15.47 3.82 -7.59
N LEU A 21 -15.19 3.81 -8.91
CA LEU A 21 -14.10 4.55 -9.55
C LEU A 21 -14.65 5.32 -10.73
N ASN A 22 -14.32 6.61 -10.80
CA ASN A 22 -14.90 7.53 -11.77
C ASN A 22 -13.80 8.34 -12.48
N ASN A 23 -13.52 7.99 -13.72
CA ASN A 23 -12.52 8.64 -14.56
C ASN A 23 -11.13 8.69 -13.94
N ILE A 24 -10.64 7.53 -13.51
CA ILE A 24 -9.28 7.43 -12.96
C ILE A 24 -8.26 7.58 -14.09
N ASN A 25 -7.37 8.54 -13.92
CA ASN A 25 -6.15 8.72 -14.70
C ASN A 25 -5.00 8.79 -13.72
N LEU A 26 -4.19 7.72 -13.65
CA LEU A 26 -3.14 7.59 -12.64
C LEU A 26 -1.95 6.83 -13.23
N LYS A 27 -0.73 7.31 -12.95
CA LYS A 27 0.51 6.62 -13.31
C LYS A 27 1.39 6.44 -12.08
N ILE A 28 1.67 5.20 -11.73
CA ILE A 28 2.55 4.82 -10.63
C ILE A 28 3.92 4.47 -11.20
N LYS A 29 4.94 5.16 -10.72
CA LYS A 29 6.35 4.95 -11.14
C LYS A 29 7.05 3.97 -10.20
N ASP A 30 8.22 3.52 -10.64
CA ASP A 30 9.09 2.62 -9.90
C ASP A 30 9.81 3.28 -8.71
N ASN A 31 10.27 2.45 -7.79
CA ASN A 31 11.11 2.81 -6.65
C ASN A 31 10.57 3.97 -5.80
N LYS A 32 9.29 3.89 -5.44
CA LYS A 32 8.61 4.88 -4.60
C LYS A 32 7.91 4.23 -3.42
N PHE A 33 7.85 4.95 -2.32
CA PHE A 33 6.94 4.67 -1.22
C PHE A 33 5.75 5.62 -1.31
N ILE A 34 4.58 5.08 -1.66
CA ILE A 34 3.39 5.86 -2.02
C ILE A 34 2.30 5.66 -0.98
N LEU A 35 1.72 6.75 -0.49
CA LEU A 35 0.60 6.73 0.42
C LEU A 35 -0.69 7.10 -0.31
N LEU A 36 -1.66 6.20 -0.30
CA LEU A 36 -3.00 6.40 -0.83
C LEU A 36 -3.94 6.86 0.29
N CYS A 37 -4.40 8.10 0.23
CA CYS A 37 -5.27 8.73 1.21
C CYS A 37 -6.66 9.00 0.66
N GLY A 38 -7.65 9.02 1.53
CA GLY A 38 -9.03 9.37 1.23
C GLY A 38 -9.96 8.94 2.34
N GLU A 39 -11.13 9.53 2.39
CA GLU A 39 -12.18 9.17 3.35
C GLU A 39 -12.63 7.71 3.16
N THR A 40 -13.24 7.12 4.17
CA THR A 40 -13.89 5.80 4.02
C THR A 40 -14.93 5.87 2.90
N GLY A 41 -14.94 4.86 2.03
CA GLY A 41 -15.81 4.86 0.84
C GLY A 41 -15.30 5.67 -0.35
N SER A 42 -14.14 6.32 -0.30
CA SER A 42 -13.60 7.08 -1.44
C SER A 42 -13.11 6.23 -2.62
N GLY A 43 -13.12 4.89 -2.52
CA GLY A 43 -12.73 3.97 -3.59
C GLY A 43 -11.32 3.38 -3.48
N LYS A 44 -10.57 3.60 -2.38
CA LYS A 44 -9.19 3.10 -2.20
C LYS A 44 -9.05 1.60 -2.42
N THR A 45 -9.81 0.78 -1.70
CA THR A 45 -9.78 -0.69 -1.86
C THR A 45 -10.17 -1.12 -3.27
N THR A 46 -11.12 -0.42 -3.91
CA THR A 46 -11.50 -0.70 -5.30
C THR A 46 -10.35 -0.37 -6.26
N LEU A 47 -9.66 0.75 -6.07
CA LEU A 47 -8.46 1.10 -6.82
C LEU A 47 -7.38 0.03 -6.66
N ILE A 48 -7.10 -0.39 -5.41
CA ILE A 48 -6.12 -1.45 -5.10
C ILE A 48 -6.47 -2.76 -5.81
N ARG A 49 -7.73 -3.19 -5.82
CA ARG A 49 -8.18 -4.42 -6.49
C ARG A 49 -7.98 -4.40 -8.01
N CYS A 50 -7.91 -3.23 -8.61
CA CYS A 50 -7.58 -3.11 -10.04
C CYS A 50 -6.07 -3.33 -10.29
N MET A 51 -5.21 -3.09 -9.29
CA MET A 51 -3.76 -3.13 -9.46
C MET A 51 -3.17 -4.53 -9.66
N ASN A 52 -3.95 -5.59 -9.48
CA ASN A 52 -3.53 -6.97 -9.77
C ASN A 52 -4.55 -7.75 -10.61
N GLY A 53 -5.50 -7.06 -11.23
CA GLY A 53 -6.50 -7.66 -12.11
C GLY A 53 -7.69 -8.32 -11.39
N LEU A 54 -7.78 -8.28 -10.05
CA LEU A 54 -9.00 -8.75 -9.34
C LEU A 54 -10.25 -8.02 -9.83
N ILE A 55 -10.11 -6.75 -10.19
CA ILE A 55 -11.06 -6.02 -11.02
C ILE A 55 -10.40 -5.84 -12.39
N PRO A 56 -11.05 -6.27 -13.48
CA PRO A 56 -12.44 -6.71 -13.57
C PRO A 56 -12.66 -8.24 -13.52
N GLN A 57 -11.60 -9.06 -13.37
CA GLN A 57 -11.70 -10.51 -13.63
C GLN A 57 -12.45 -11.29 -12.54
N PHE A 58 -12.22 -10.98 -11.27
CA PHE A 58 -12.84 -11.67 -10.14
C PHE A 58 -14.10 -10.95 -9.63
N TYR A 59 -14.02 -9.63 -9.46
CA TYR A 59 -15.16 -8.81 -9.05
C TYR A 59 -15.96 -8.36 -10.26
N SER A 60 -17.16 -8.93 -10.42
CA SER A 60 -18.07 -8.58 -11.53
C SER A 60 -18.62 -7.17 -11.39
N GLY A 61 -18.65 -6.44 -12.50
CA GLY A 61 -19.18 -5.08 -12.55
C GLY A 61 -19.14 -4.50 -13.95
N PHE A 62 -19.58 -3.25 -14.07
CA PHE A 62 -19.39 -2.47 -15.28
C PHE A 62 -18.08 -1.70 -15.20
N TYR A 63 -17.28 -1.78 -16.24
CA TYR A 63 -16.05 -0.98 -16.35
C TYR A 63 -15.87 -0.39 -17.74
N LYS A 64 -15.12 0.70 -17.82
CA LYS A 64 -14.73 1.37 -19.06
C LYS A 64 -13.30 1.92 -18.88
N GLY A 65 -12.56 2.05 -19.97
CA GLY A 65 -11.13 2.37 -19.94
C GLY A 65 -10.31 1.14 -19.69
N ASN A 66 -9.02 1.29 -19.40
CA ASN A 66 -8.12 0.18 -19.13
C ASN A 66 -7.19 0.47 -17.94
N VAL A 67 -6.70 -0.62 -17.34
CA VAL A 67 -5.62 -0.60 -16.34
C VAL A 67 -4.51 -1.49 -16.86
N GLU A 68 -3.29 -0.95 -16.90
CA GLU A 68 -2.12 -1.68 -17.34
C GLU A 68 -1.11 -1.85 -16.20
N ILE A 69 -0.55 -3.05 -16.10
CA ILE A 69 0.53 -3.39 -15.18
C ILE A 69 1.73 -3.76 -16.03
N ILE A 70 2.76 -2.93 -15.99
CA ILE A 70 4.01 -3.12 -16.76
C ILE A 70 3.69 -3.37 -18.25
N GLY A 71 2.74 -2.58 -18.78
CA GLY A 71 2.29 -2.68 -20.17
C GLY A 71 1.36 -3.86 -20.49
N LYS A 72 0.92 -4.63 -19.48
CA LYS A 72 -0.04 -5.74 -19.63
C LYS A 72 -1.43 -5.25 -19.20
N ASP A 73 -2.43 -5.36 -20.08
CA ASP A 73 -3.82 -5.03 -19.75
C ASP A 73 -4.39 -6.02 -18.72
N THR A 74 -4.90 -5.51 -17.60
CA THR A 74 -5.43 -6.33 -16.50
C THR A 74 -6.69 -7.10 -16.85
N SER A 75 -7.43 -6.71 -17.88
CA SER A 75 -8.62 -7.41 -18.34
C SER A 75 -8.32 -8.61 -19.23
N LEU A 76 -7.13 -8.65 -19.81
CA LEU A 76 -6.68 -9.66 -20.78
C LEU A 76 -5.61 -10.62 -20.22
N THR A 77 -4.86 -10.17 -19.21
CA THR A 77 -3.75 -10.95 -18.64
C THR A 77 -4.24 -11.74 -17.43
N PRO A 78 -3.98 -13.08 -17.34
CA PRO A 78 -4.38 -13.87 -16.19
C PRO A 78 -3.91 -13.29 -14.86
N ILE A 79 -4.76 -13.39 -13.82
CA ILE A 79 -4.42 -12.88 -12.47
C ILE A 79 -3.14 -13.55 -11.93
N ALA A 80 -2.93 -14.85 -12.24
CA ALA A 80 -1.72 -15.56 -11.85
C ALA A 80 -0.45 -14.88 -12.35
N ASP A 81 -0.45 -14.41 -13.61
CA ASP A 81 0.70 -13.71 -14.20
C ASP A 81 0.86 -12.29 -13.62
N LEU A 82 -0.26 -11.60 -13.32
CA LEU A 82 -0.23 -10.27 -12.71
C LEU A 82 0.25 -10.33 -11.26
N SER A 83 -0.09 -11.40 -10.52
CA SER A 83 0.28 -11.57 -9.12
C SER A 83 1.79 -11.75 -8.89
N THR A 84 2.55 -12.16 -9.91
CA THR A 84 4.02 -12.19 -9.85
C THR A 84 4.64 -10.80 -10.00
N GLU A 85 3.92 -9.83 -10.56
CA GLU A 85 4.40 -8.45 -10.73
C GLU A 85 3.90 -7.53 -9.59
N VAL A 86 2.69 -7.78 -9.09
CA VAL A 86 2.04 -6.96 -8.04
C VAL A 86 1.52 -7.86 -6.92
N GLY A 87 2.20 -7.85 -5.77
CA GLY A 87 1.72 -8.51 -4.55
C GLY A 87 0.75 -7.61 -3.79
N ILE A 88 -0.38 -8.15 -3.31
CA ILE A 88 -1.34 -7.42 -2.49
C ILE A 88 -1.49 -8.07 -1.12
N VAL A 89 -1.42 -7.24 -0.06
CA VAL A 89 -1.84 -7.60 1.30
C VAL A 89 -3.13 -6.85 1.63
N PHE A 90 -4.18 -7.59 1.98
CA PHE A 90 -5.48 -7.03 2.35
C PHE A 90 -5.53 -6.63 3.82
N GLN A 91 -6.54 -5.84 4.19
CA GLN A 91 -6.73 -5.26 5.52
C GLN A 91 -6.72 -6.29 6.66
N ASN A 92 -7.27 -7.49 6.44
CA ASN A 92 -7.33 -8.56 7.42
C ASN A 92 -6.44 -9.72 6.97
N PRO A 93 -5.16 -9.77 7.39
CA PRO A 93 -4.22 -10.80 6.96
C PRO A 93 -4.67 -12.21 7.33
N GLU A 94 -5.39 -12.40 8.44
CA GLU A 94 -5.94 -13.69 8.86
C GLU A 94 -6.85 -14.35 7.81
N ASN A 95 -7.57 -13.54 7.03
CA ASN A 95 -8.43 -14.03 5.94
C ASN A 95 -7.65 -14.40 4.67
N GLN A 96 -6.37 -14.03 4.61
CA GLN A 96 -5.49 -14.28 3.47
C GLN A 96 -4.63 -15.53 3.68
N LEU A 97 -4.33 -15.87 4.95
CA LEU A 97 -3.49 -17.00 5.32
C LEU A 97 -4.33 -18.28 5.35
N VAL A 98 -4.02 -19.26 4.48
CA VAL A 98 -4.83 -20.46 4.25
C VAL A 98 -4.09 -21.78 4.48
N ALA A 99 -2.75 -21.75 4.57
CA ALA A 99 -1.94 -22.95 4.73
C ALA A 99 -1.92 -23.47 6.17
N MET A 100 -1.45 -24.71 6.36
CA MET A 100 -1.40 -25.36 7.68
C MET A 100 -0.35 -24.74 8.61
N ASN A 101 0.72 -24.18 8.07
CA ASN A 101 1.76 -23.48 8.81
C ASN A 101 2.40 -22.37 7.97
N VAL A 102 3.21 -21.54 8.61
CA VAL A 102 3.86 -20.38 8.00
C VAL A 102 4.79 -20.75 6.84
N GLU A 103 5.55 -21.83 6.95
CA GLU A 103 6.45 -22.25 5.88
C GLU A 103 5.68 -22.61 4.59
N HIS A 104 4.59 -23.37 4.71
CA HIS A 104 3.73 -23.68 3.59
C HIS A 104 2.99 -22.47 3.04
N GLU A 105 2.60 -21.52 3.91
CA GLU A 105 1.98 -20.27 3.47
C GLU A 105 2.91 -19.46 2.56
N ILE A 106 4.18 -19.35 2.92
CA ILE A 106 5.18 -18.67 2.10
C ILE A 106 5.49 -19.44 0.82
N ALA A 107 5.53 -20.79 0.89
CA ALA A 107 5.78 -21.66 -0.27
C ALA A 107 4.67 -21.60 -1.30
N PHE A 108 3.42 -21.41 -0.86
CA PHE A 108 2.19 -21.60 -1.65
C PHE A 108 2.20 -20.88 -2.99
N GLY A 109 2.60 -19.60 -3.01
CA GLY A 109 2.68 -18.82 -4.25
C GLY A 109 3.70 -19.38 -5.24
N LEU A 110 4.87 -19.81 -4.75
CA LEU A 110 5.94 -20.39 -5.57
C LEU A 110 5.57 -21.76 -6.13
N GLU A 111 4.88 -22.59 -5.33
CA GLU A 111 4.39 -23.89 -5.75
C GLU A 111 3.37 -23.75 -6.88
N ASN A 112 2.44 -22.79 -6.77
CA ASN A 112 1.42 -22.53 -7.79
C ASN A 112 1.99 -22.10 -9.16
N ILE A 113 3.16 -21.44 -9.17
CA ILE A 113 3.86 -21.06 -10.41
C ILE A 113 4.91 -22.09 -10.85
N GLY A 114 4.98 -23.26 -10.16
CA GLY A 114 5.80 -24.39 -10.56
C GLY A 114 7.30 -24.25 -10.31
N ILE A 115 7.71 -23.49 -9.28
CA ILE A 115 9.13 -23.36 -8.90
C ILE A 115 9.62 -24.68 -8.26
N ASP A 116 10.86 -25.05 -8.54
CA ASP A 116 11.50 -26.24 -7.96
C ASP A 116 11.66 -26.13 -6.44
N SER A 117 11.47 -27.24 -5.71
CA SER A 117 11.46 -27.28 -4.25
C SER A 117 12.78 -26.79 -3.60
N LYS A 118 13.92 -27.00 -4.25
CA LYS A 118 15.21 -26.48 -3.75
C LYS A 118 15.30 -24.96 -3.85
N GLU A 119 14.75 -24.42 -4.92
CA GLU A 119 14.69 -22.97 -5.10
C GLU A 119 13.67 -22.34 -4.14
N ILE A 120 12.50 -22.96 -3.94
CA ILE A 120 11.52 -22.57 -2.92
C ILE A 120 12.18 -22.47 -1.55
N SER A 121 12.88 -23.51 -1.09
CA SER A 121 13.56 -23.53 0.20
C SER A 121 14.60 -22.41 0.34
N LYS A 122 15.30 -22.07 -0.75
CA LYS A 122 16.27 -20.96 -0.77
C LYS A 122 15.57 -19.60 -0.65
N LYS A 123 14.50 -19.38 -1.39
CA LYS A 123 13.72 -18.13 -1.36
C LYS A 123 13.03 -17.92 -0.01
N ILE A 124 12.46 -18.97 0.60
CA ILE A 124 11.90 -18.92 1.94
C ILE A 124 12.94 -18.45 2.95
N LYS A 125 14.14 -19.06 2.98
CA LYS A 125 15.22 -18.66 3.90
C LYS A 125 15.63 -17.20 3.76
N GLN A 126 15.53 -16.62 2.57
CA GLN A 126 15.83 -15.22 2.35
C GLN A 126 14.71 -14.31 2.88
N VAL A 127 13.45 -14.63 2.56
CA VAL A 127 12.33 -13.75 2.91
C VAL A 127 12.03 -13.79 4.40
N VAL A 128 12.13 -14.94 5.07
CA VAL A 128 11.89 -15.07 6.52
C VAL A 128 12.88 -14.26 7.34
N LYS A 129 14.13 -14.16 6.89
CA LYS A 129 15.14 -13.32 7.52
C LYS A 129 14.81 -11.84 7.39
N ILE A 130 14.36 -11.39 6.21
CA ILE A 130 13.98 -10.00 5.98
C ILE A 130 12.76 -9.62 6.81
N THR A 131 11.78 -10.52 6.89
CA THR A 131 10.53 -10.29 7.63
C THR A 131 10.61 -10.66 9.12
N GLU A 132 11.77 -11.18 9.58
CA GLU A 132 12.06 -11.56 10.99
C GLU A 132 11.07 -12.59 11.56
N ILE A 133 10.72 -13.62 10.77
CA ILE A 133 9.73 -14.65 11.14
C ILE A 133 10.29 -16.08 11.21
N GLU A 134 11.61 -16.25 11.25
CA GLU A 134 12.25 -17.58 11.31
C GLU A 134 11.74 -18.43 12.48
N HIS A 135 11.44 -17.79 13.62
CA HIS A 135 11.04 -18.45 14.85
C HIS A 135 9.61 -18.99 14.87
N ILE A 136 8.80 -18.67 13.83
CA ILE A 136 7.39 -19.06 13.74
C ILE A 136 7.05 -19.94 12.54
N LEU A 137 8.02 -20.41 11.75
CA LEU A 137 7.80 -21.16 10.51
C LEU A 137 6.90 -22.40 10.68
N ASN A 138 7.00 -23.08 11.82
CA ASN A 138 6.22 -24.27 12.11
C ASN A 138 4.85 -24.00 12.76
N LYS A 139 4.55 -22.74 13.13
CA LYS A 139 3.26 -22.38 13.72
C LYS A 139 2.15 -22.34 12.69
N ALA A 140 0.92 -22.66 13.13
CA ALA A 140 -0.26 -22.43 12.33
C ALA A 140 -0.67 -20.95 12.33
N PRO A 141 -1.29 -20.42 11.27
CA PRO A 141 -1.67 -19.00 11.20
C PRO A 141 -2.52 -18.49 12.37
N PHE A 142 -3.38 -19.33 12.92
CA PHE A 142 -4.24 -18.96 14.07
C PHE A 142 -3.49 -18.90 15.42
N GLU A 143 -2.25 -19.36 15.49
CA GLU A 143 -1.37 -19.26 16.68
C GLU A 143 -0.57 -17.96 16.70
N LEU A 144 -0.67 -17.16 15.63
CA LEU A 144 0.12 -15.95 15.44
C LEU A 144 -0.58 -14.72 16.03
N SER A 145 0.20 -13.80 16.60
CA SER A 145 -0.25 -12.44 16.87
C SER A 145 -0.56 -11.68 15.58
N GLY A 146 -1.40 -10.63 15.63
CA GLY A 146 -1.72 -9.84 14.45
C GLY A 146 -0.49 -9.27 13.73
N GLY A 147 0.55 -8.87 14.48
CA GLY A 147 1.82 -8.41 13.88
C GLY A 147 2.59 -9.52 13.19
N GLU A 148 2.60 -10.74 13.74
CA GLU A 148 3.20 -11.91 13.09
C GLU A 148 2.43 -12.30 11.83
N GLN A 149 1.08 -12.32 11.88
CA GLN A 149 0.23 -12.57 10.71
C GLN A 149 0.51 -11.56 9.58
N GLN A 150 0.66 -10.29 9.93
CA GLN A 150 1.00 -9.25 8.97
C GLN A 150 2.37 -9.46 8.31
N ARG A 151 3.38 -9.85 9.11
CA ARG A 151 4.72 -10.19 8.59
C ARG A 151 4.69 -11.42 7.69
N VAL A 152 3.91 -12.44 8.04
CA VAL A 152 3.72 -13.63 7.20
C VAL A 152 3.03 -13.27 5.88
N ALA A 153 1.96 -12.47 5.90
CA ALA A 153 1.29 -12.01 4.70
C ALA A 153 2.22 -11.17 3.79
N ILE A 154 3.10 -10.35 4.37
CA ILE A 154 4.13 -9.64 3.61
C ILE A 154 5.15 -10.63 3.03
N ALA A 155 5.60 -11.63 3.79
CA ALA A 155 6.55 -12.63 3.35
C ALA A 155 6.01 -13.48 2.19
N SER A 156 4.72 -13.89 2.25
CA SER A 156 4.08 -14.72 1.22
C SER A 156 3.95 -14.04 -0.14
N ILE A 157 3.88 -12.70 -0.17
CA ILE A 157 3.92 -11.96 -1.43
C ILE A 157 5.35 -11.59 -1.84
N LEU A 158 6.22 -11.27 -0.87
CA LEU A 158 7.59 -10.83 -1.13
C LEU A 158 8.47 -11.96 -1.72
N VAL A 159 8.18 -13.22 -1.38
CA VAL A 159 8.88 -14.40 -1.88
C VAL A 159 8.76 -14.57 -3.40
N LEU A 160 7.70 -14.02 -4.02
CA LEU A 160 7.48 -13.97 -5.46
C LEU A 160 8.34 -12.90 -6.16
N GLU A 161 9.05 -12.06 -5.41
CA GLU A 161 9.91 -10.98 -5.90
C GLU A 161 9.16 -9.98 -6.81
N PRO A 162 7.97 -9.49 -6.38
CA PRO A 162 7.18 -8.57 -7.19
C PRO A 162 7.89 -7.22 -7.36
N LYS A 163 7.52 -6.47 -8.39
CA LYS A 163 8.00 -5.08 -8.59
C LYS A 163 7.25 -4.07 -7.73
N ILE A 164 6.02 -4.42 -7.35
CA ILE A 164 5.16 -3.56 -6.52
C ILE A 164 4.54 -4.40 -5.43
N ILE A 165 4.55 -3.86 -4.21
CA ILE A 165 3.77 -4.37 -3.08
C ILE A 165 2.70 -3.33 -2.74
N VAL A 166 1.46 -3.77 -2.70
CA VAL A 166 0.29 -2.95 -2.35
C VAL A 166 -0.30 -3.46 -1.04
N LEU A 167 -0.51 -2.57 -0.07
CA LEU A 167 -1.08 -2.93 1.23
C LEU A 167 -2.32 -2.08 1.52
N ASP A 168 -3.43 -2.73 1.78
CA ASP A 168 -4.69 -2.07 2.13
C ASP A 168 -4.85 -2.03 3.65
N GLU A 169 -4.61 -0.87 4.27
CA GLU A 169 -4.69 -0.61 5.72
C GLU A 169 -3.93 -1.63 6.60
N PRO A 170 -2.64 -1.90 6.33
CA PRO A 170 -1.91 -3.00 6.97
C PRO A 170 -1.67 -2.79 8.48
N THR A 171 -1.96 -1.62 9.02
CA THR A 171 -1.75 -1.34 10.45
C THR A 171 -3.06 -1.20 11.24
N ALA A 172 -4.23 -1.39 10.62
CA ALA A 172 -5.53 -1.14 11.22
C ALA A 172 -5.79 -1.94 12.52
N LEU A 173 -5.30 -3.18 12.59
CA LEU A 173 -5.50 -4.10 13.72
C LEU A 173 -4.29 -4.17 14.66
N LEU A 174 -3.26 -3.32 14.46
CA LEU A 174 -2.02 -3.36 15.22
C LEU A 174 -1.97 -2.24 16.28
N ASP A 175 -1.33 -2.55 17.41
CA ASP A 175 -0.95 -1.53 18.36
C ASP A 175 0.07 -0.53 17.74
N PRO A 176 0.24 0.66 18.32
CA PRO A 176 1.10 1.71 17.74
C PRO A 176 2.56 1.29 17.53
N TYR A 177 3.10 0.43 18.41
CA TYR A 177 4.48 -0.01 18.32
C TYR A 177 4.66 -0.99 17.16
N MET A 178 3.82 -2.01 17.07
CA MET A 178 3.86 -3.00 15.98
C MET A 178 3.54 -2.36 14.63
N ALA A 179 2.57 -1.44 14.58
CA ALA A 179 2.26 -0.68 13.38
C ALA A 179 3.48 0.08 12.85
N LYS A 180 4.23 0.76 13.76
CA LYS A 180 5.47 1.45 13.38
C LYS A 180 6.52 0.47 12.83
N LYS A 181 6.68 -0.70 13.46
CA LYS A 181 7.62 -1.74 13.00
C LYS A 181 7.28 -2.27 11.61
N ILE A 182 6.00 -2.45 11.30
CA ILE A 182 5.57 -2.85 9.94
C ILE A 182 5.90 -1.77 8.90
N ILE A 183 5.68 -0.49 9.20
CA ILE A 183 6.02 0.60 8.26
C ILE A 183 7.53 0.72 8.07
N GLU A 184 8.32 0.59 9.14
CA GLU A 184 9.79 0.57 9.07
C GLU A 184 10.28 -0.59 8.19
N LEU A 185 9.78 -1.80 8.42
CA LEU A 185 10.06 -2.99 7.61
C LEU A 185 9.74 -2.77 6.12
N LEU A 186 8.56 -2.23 5.80
CA LEU A 186 8.18 -1.95 4.41
C LEU A 186 9.12 -0.92 3.75
N LYS A 187 9.59 0.08 4.51
CA LYS A 187 10.55 1.06 3.97
C LYS A 187 11.92 0.44 3.74
N GLU A 188 12.39 -0.43 4.62
CA GLU A 188 13.63 -1.19 4.46
C GLU A 188 13.56 -2.10 3.23
N ILE A 189 12.48 -2.87 3.07
CA ILE A 189 12.24 -3.73 1.91
C ILE A 189 12.22 -2.90 0.61
N GLN A 190 11.55 -1.74 0.61
CA GLN A 190 11.48 -0.85 -0.53
C GLN A 190 12.87 -0.41 -1.00
N ILE A 191 13.74 -0.06 -0.06
CA ILE A 191 15.11 0.40 -0.35
C ILE A 191 15.99 -0.78 -0.79
N GLU A 192 16.00 -1.88 -0.02
CA GLU A 192 16.89 -3.02 -0.27
C GLU A 192 16.56 -3.77 -1.56
N ARG A 193 15.29 -3.91 -1.87
CA ARG A 193 14.80 -4.63 -3.06
C ARG A 193 14.54 -3.72 -4.26
N ASN A 194 14.69 -2.42 -4.09
CA ASN A 194 14.44 -1.41 -5.13
C ASN A 194 13.04 -1.54 -5.76
N LEU A 195 12.04 -1.86 -4.94
CA LEU A 195 10.66 -2.05 -5.35
C LEU A 195 9.79 -0.82 -5.04
N THR A 196 8.57 -0.81 -5.53
CA THR A 196 7.56 0.20 -5.18
C THR A 196 6.65 -0.34 -4.10
N VAL A 197 6.39 0.47 -3.06
CA VAL A 197 5.39 0.19 -2.03
C VAL A 197 4.25 1.20 -2.18
N LEU A 198 3.02 0.72 -2.30
CA LEU A 198 1.82 1.53 -2.20
C LEU A 198 1.01 1.06 -0.98
N ILE A 199 0.69 1.99 -0.10
CA ILE A 199 -0.03 1.70 1.14
C ILE A 199 -1.26 2.61 1.26
N SER A 200 -2.43 2.04 1.53
CA SER A 200 -3.57 2.82 2.01
C SER A 200 -3.52 2.88 3.53
N GLU A 201 -3.69 4.05 4.12
CA GLU A 201 -3.68 4.21 5.57
C GLU A 201 -4.48 5.42 6.04
N HIS A 202 -5.07 5.30 7.25
CA HIS A 202 -5.73 6.37 7.97
C HIS A 202 -4.84 7.04 9.02
N ARG A 203 -3.79 6.35 9.48
CA ARG A 203 -2.83 6.80 10.49
C ARG A 203 -1.68 7.55 9.82
N LEU A 204 -1.97 8.73 9.31
CA LEU A 204 -1.04 9.51 8.47
C LEU A 204 0.26 9.88 9.17
N ASP A 205 0.22 10.15 10.47
CA ASP A 205 1.39 10.46 11.31
C ASP A 205 2.43 9.35 11.30
N LEU A 206 1.97 8.10 11.16
CA LEU A 206 2.81 6.92 11.14
C LEU A 206 3.54 6.74 9.80
N VAL A 207 2.87 7.00 8.67
CA VAL A 207 3.35 6.65 7.33
C VAL A 207 4.03 7.81 6.62
N LEU A 208 3.54 9.04 6.83
CA LEU A 208 4.06 10.23 6.16
C LEU A 208 5.59 10.43 6.26
N PRO A 209 6.27 10.09 7.37
CA PRO A 209 7.74 10.22 7.44
C PRO A 209 8.49 9.39 6.40
N TYR A 210 7.91 8.29 5.93
CA TYR A 210 8.52 7.33 5.00
C TYR A 210 8.07 7.52 3.55
N THR A 211 7.03 8.34 3.33
CA THR A 211 6.35 8.51 2.05
C THR A 211 7.12 9.44 1.10
N ASP A 212 7.21 9.07 -0.16
CA ASP A 212 7.76 9.90 -1.25
C ASP A 212 6.64 10.67 -1.97
N GLU A 213 5.55 9.99 -2.30
CA GLU A 213 4.41 10.54 -3.05
C GLU A 213 3.08 10.23 -2.35
N LEU A 214 2.10 11.14 -2.48
CA LEU A 214 0.73 10.95 -2.01
C LEU A 214 -0.24 10.94 -3.17
N ILE A 215 -1.21 10.03 -3.07
CA ILE A 215 -2.40 9.99 -3.92
C ILE A 215 -3.60 10.32 -3.04
N LEU A 216 -4.35 11.37 -3.38
CA LEU A 216 -5.58 11.74 -2.67
C LEU A 216 -6.79 11.28 -3.49
N MET A 217 -7.69 10.53 -2.81
CA MET A 217 -8.95 10.08 -3.39
C MET A 217 -10.15 10.71 -2.69
N LYS A 218 -11.16 11.08 -3.49
CA LYS A 218 -12.47 11.54 -3.03
C LYS A 218 -13.54 11.13 -4.04
N ASP A 219 -14.67 10.60 -3.56
CA ASP A 219 -15.84 10.26 -4.36
C ASP A 219 -15.50 9.46 -5.64
N GLY A 220 -14.66 8.42 -5.47
CA GLY A 220 -14.23 7.55 -6.57
C GLY A 220 -13.24 8.18 -7.55
N LYS A 221 -12.67 9.35 -7.26
CA LYS A 221 -11.73 10.07 -8.13
C LYS A 221 -10.36 10.24 -7.46
N VAL A 222 -9.31 10.20 -8.25
CA VAL A 222 -8.00 10.72 -7.85
C VAL A 222 -8.03 12.24 -8.05
N ILE A 223 -8.01 12.98 -6.95
CA ILE A 223 -8.09 14.45 -6.97
C ILE A 223 -6.71 15.10 -6.97
N GLU A 224 -5.68 14.37 -6.53
CA GLU A 224 -4.30 14.83 -6.57
C GLU A 224 -3.33 13.64 -6.46
N HIS A 225 -2.23 13.69 -7.21
CA HIS A 225 -1.08 12.79 -7.10
C HIS A 225 0.20 13.59 -7.31
N ASN A 226 1.02 13.69 -6.28
CA ASN A 226 2.25 14.46 -6.32
C ASN A 226 3.21 14.03 -5.19
N ASN A 227 4.40 14.66 -5.15
CA ASN A 227 5.30 14.48 -4.02
C ASN A 227 4.63 14.90 -2.70
N ARG A 228 5.03 14.25 -1.61
CA ARG A 228 4.46 14.45 -0.27
C ARG A 228 4.36 15.90 0.14
N GLU A 229 5.41 16.70 -0.07
CA GLU A 229 5.45 18.09 0.41
C GLU A 229 4.46 18.98 -0.34
N THR A 230 4.31 18.79 -1.64
CA THR A 230 3.32 19.51 -2.46
C THR A 230 1.91 19.21 -2.00
N VAL A 231 1.57 17.92 -1.87
CA VAL A 231 0.20 17.51 -1.50
C VAL A 231 -0.18 17.99 -0.10
N ILE A 232 0.71 17.82 0.90
CA ILE A 232 0.42 18.25 2.29
C ILE A 232 0.19 19.75 2.42
N ASN A 233 0.86 20.56 1.60
CA ASN A 233 0.70 22.01 1.61
C ASN A 233 -0.43 22.50 0.68
N GLY A 234 -1.02 21.61 -0.14
CA GLY A 234 -2.08 21.92 -1.09
C GLY A 234 -3.47 22.04 -0.45
N ASP A 235 -4.38 22.72 -1.15
CA ASP A 235 -5.75 22.94 -0.68
C ASP A 235 -6.55 21.64 -0.62
N ASN A 236 -6.32 20.70 -1.54
CA ASN A 236 -7.00 19.41 -1.55
C ASN A 236 -6.79 18.64 -0.23
N PHE A 237 -5.57 18.61 0.29
CA PHE A 237 -5.27 17.96 1.57
C PHE A 237 -5.95 18.66 2.75
N GLN A 238 -6.11 20.00 2.67
CA GLN A 238 -6.77 20.78 3.73
C GLN A 238 -8.27 20.49 3.80
N THR A 239 -8.93 20.31 2.65
CA THR A 239 -10.38 20.16 2.55
C THR A 239 -10.87 18.74 2.88
N LEU A 240 -10.02 17.71 2.73
CA LEU A 240 -10.38 16.34 3.07
C LEU A 240 -10.50 16.15 4.59
N ARG A 241 -11.52 15.37 5.01
CA ARG A 241 -11.75 14.97 6.40
C ARG A 241 -10.83 13.82 6.82
N LEU A 242 -9.52 14.07 6.74
CA LEU A 242 -8.48 13.10 7.16
C LEU A 242 -8.04 13.40 8.59
N ASN A 243 -7.61 12.36 9.31
CA ASN A 243 -6.91 12.52 10.59
C ASN A 243 -5.50 13.09 10.33
N LYS A 244 -5.42 14.41 10.23
CA LYS A 244 -4.16 15.09 9.92
C LYS A 244 -3.19 14.94 11.07
N PRO A 245 -1.88 14.71 10.78
CA PRO A 245 -0.86 14.63 11.82
C PRO A 245 -0.83 15.90 12.71
N LEU A 246 -0.52 15.72 13.99
CA LEU A 246 -0.40 16.83 14.95
C LEU A 246 0.59 17.90 14.45
N ILE A 247 1.72 17.46 13.89
CA ILE A 247 2.71 18.37 13.28
C ILE A 247 2.07 19.25 12.21
N TYR A 248 1.26 18.64 11.32
CA TYR A 248 0.54 19.39 10.30
C TYR A 248 -0.38 20.46 10.93
N SER A 249 -1.17 20.07 11.93
CA SER A 249 -2.13 20.98 12.59
C SER A 249 -1.43 22.15 13.26
N ILE A 250 -0.34 21.91 13.99
CA ILE A 250 0.47 22.95 14.65
C ILE A 250 1.05 23.92 13.62
N PHE A 251 1.77 23.42 12.63
CA PHE A 251 2.46 24.28 11.66
C PHE A 251 1.50 25.00 10.71
N ASN A 252 0.34 24.40 10.42
CA ASN A 252 -0.72 25.09 9.68
C ASN A 252 -1.31 26.26 10.48
N GLN A 253 -1.48 26.10 11.80
CA GLN A 253 -1.91 27.20 12.67
C GLN A 253 -0.85 28.33 12.72
N LEU A 254 0.44 27.97 12.90
CA LEU A 254 1.52 28.95 12.88
C LEU A 254 1.59 29.73 11.56
N LYS A 255 1.29 29.07 10.42
CA LYS A 255 1.17 29.76 9.13
C LYS A 255 0.02 30.75 9.10
N LYS A 256 -1.16 30.38 9.61
CA LYS A 256 -2.33 31.27 9.65
C LYS A 256 -2.09 32.51 10.50
N GLU A 257 -1.26 32.39 11.54
CA GLU A 257 -0.89 33.50 12.42
C GLU A 257 0.35 34.29 11.94
N ASN A 258 0.87 33.95 10.72
CA ASN A 258 2.08 34.54 10.14
C ASN A 258 3.36 34.35 10.98
N LEU A 259 3.38 33.37 11.89
CA LEU A 259 4.55 33.02 12.69
C LEU A 259 5.48 32.02 11.99
N TYR A 260 5.02 31.40 10.87
CA TYR A 260 5.78 30.42 10.10
C TYR A 260 5.43 30.53 8.62
N ASN A 261 6.44 30.61 7.74
CA ASN A 261 6.24 30.81 6.30
C ASN A 261 6.90 29.73 5.40
N LYS A 262 7.48 28.68 6.01
CA LYS A 262 8.14 27.58 5.28
C LYS A 262 7.20 26.39 5.04
N SER A 263 7.67 25.35 4.35
CA SER A 263 6.95 24.09 4.16
C SER A 263 6.70 23.38 5.50
N ILE A 264 5.52 22.77 5.65
CA ILE A 264 5.17 22.04 6.87
C ILE A 264 6.11 20.84 7.03
N PRO A 265 6.76 20.67 8.21
CA PRO A 265 7.66 19.55 8.43
C PRO A 265 6.91 18.22 8.46
N THR A 266 7.53 17.19 7.89
CA THR A 266 6.93 15.85 7.75
C THR A 266 7.40 14.84 8.79
N SER A 267 8.25 15.28 9.75
CA SER A 267 8.75 14.45 10.85
C SER A 267 8.97 15.25 12.13
N ILE A 268 8.85 14.57 13.28
CA ILE A 268 9.05 15.18 14.60
C ILE A 268 10.43 15.83 14.74
N PRO A 269 11.56 15.20 14.35
CA PRO A 269 12.87 15.86 14.45
C PRO A 269 12.97 17.16 13.66
N LYS A 270 12.41 17.19 12.44
CA LYS A 270 12.36 18.43 11.63
C LYS A 270 11.48 19.49 12.29
N ALA A 271 10.33 19.10 12.83
CA ALA A 271 9.44 20.01 13.54
C ALA A 271 10.10 20.67 14.76
N ILE A 272 10.76 19.85 15.61
CA ILE A 272 11.50 20.35 16.79
C ILE A 272 12.60 21.33 16.38
N ASN A 273 13.37 21.01 15.33
CA ASN A 273 14.43 21.88 14.85
C ASN A 273 13.90 23.23 14.38
N TYR A 274 12.75 23.26 13.71
CA TYR A 274 12.12 24.53 13.32
C TYR A 274 11.58 25.32 14.52
N LEU A 275 10.93 24.67 15.49
CA LEU A 275 10.39 25.35 16.68
C LEU A 275 11.49 25.94 17.59
N LYS A 276 12.67 25.33 17.65
CA LYS A 276 13.81 25.85 18.38
C LYS A 276 14.42 27.11 17.73
N ASN A 277 14.13 27.39 16.47
CA ASN A 277 14.67 28.49 15.69
C ASN A 277 13.59 29.55 15.35
N LEU A 278 12.40 29.46 15.96
CA LEU A 278 11.39 30.52 15.98
C LEU A 278 11.66 31.53 17.09
#